data_70790dc8b9ba2db1fdd69bda876ed468
#
_entry.id   70790dc8b9ba2db1fdd69bda876ed468
#
_cell.length_a   1.000
_cell.length_b   1.000
_cell.length_c   1.000
_cell.angle_alpha   90.00
_cell.angle_beta   90.00
_cell.angle_gamma   90.00
#
_symmetry.space_group_name_H-M   'P 1'
#
loop_
_entity.id
_entity.type
_entity.pdbx_description
1 polymer ?
#
loop_
_entity_poly.entity_id
_entity_poly.type
_entity_poly.pdbx_seq_one_letter_code
_entity_poly.pdbx_strand_id
1 'polypeptide(L)'
;TTEIYTLSLHDALPISVNALSLAGGILGERFFSPTFTDLALYFTQSQSTAETCGFWAAFVISTTAFILFADLIPKRLALVSPEKIAMSIIGPMSFLIKVLKPFIWVFNGLANIIIRRLGLPEHAKEKITSEDILATVNAGTAAGVIATEEQIAIENIFELESRTVPSSMTPRENVVYFLLDDTEEEICRKVIDLPHNQYLVCDGSLDNVIGVTDSKSLLGRIMSDQPLSLKDDGLVHPVQMVPDTLTLSEILDNFKRTHSDIAVIINEYALVVGIITLNDVMSTVMGDLVNNEEESQILEREDGSWLVDGSTPVEDLERLLDVDSLPDDSAYETVAGFMMYMLRKIPKRTDRVVYGGYRFEVIDVDNNKVDQVLVAAIKPAVAKPTVTATPRSEEHTSELQSPGDLVCRLLLEK
;
A
#
# COMPACT_ATOMS: atom_id res chain seq x y z
N THR A 1 23.69 -10.94 22.53
CA THR A 1 24.92 -11.64 22.01
C THR A 1 24.81 -11.93 20.52
N THR A 2 23.64 -12.19 19.98
CA THR A 2 23.42 -12.53 18.58
C THR A 2 23.54 -11.30 17.66
N GLU A 3 23.04 -10.13 18.05
CA GLU A 3 23.13 -8.89 17.29
C GLU A 3 24.56 -8.38 17.09
N ILE A 4 25.43 -8.54 18.10
CA ILE A 4 26.85 -8.12 17.98
C ILE A 4 27.60 -9.00 16.97
N TYR A 5 27.19 -10.27 16.81
CA TYR A 5 27.78 -11.17 15.83
C TYR A 5 27.32 -10.89 14.41
N THR A 6 26.06 -10.49 14.20
CA THR A 6 25.52 -10.17 12.86
C THR A 6 26.09 -8.87 12.31
N LEU A 7 26.17 -7.81 13.11
CA LEU A 7 26.79 -6.53 12.69
C LEU A 7 28.28 -6.70 12.33
N SER A 8 29.03 -7.45 13.14
CA SER A 8 30.45 -7.68 12.88
C SER A 8 30.69 -8.58 11.64
N LEU A 9 29.74 -9.44 11.31
CA LEU A 9 29.79 -10.29 10.12
C LEU A 9 29.53 -9.49 8.84
N HIS A 10 28.55 -8.59 8.87
CA HIS A 10 28.19 -7.72 7.74
C HIS A 10 29.32 -6.78 7.33
N ASP A 11 30.04 -6.20 8.30
CA ASP A 11 31.17 -5.30 8.03
C ASP A 11 32.47 -6.06 7.69
N ALA A 12 32.68 -7.24 8.25
CA ALA A 12 33.87 -8.06 8.04
C ALA A 12 33.95 -8.66 6.63
N LEU A 13 32.81 -9.02 6.05
CA LEU A 13 32.72 -9.72 4.79
C LEU A 13 33.25 -8.89 3.59
N PRO A 14 32.81 -7.62 3.37
CA PRO A 14 33.33 -6.79 2.30
C PRO A 14 34.83 -6.48 2.43
N ILE A 15 35.30 -6.22 3.65
CA ILE A 15 36.70 -5.90 3.92
C ILE A 15 37.59 -7.11 3.63
N SER A 16 37.22 -8.30 4.06
CA SER A 16 37.99 -9.52 3.83
C SER A 16 37.99 -9.94 2.37
N VAL A 17 36.87 -9.83 1.67
CA VAL A 17 36.79 -10.13 0.24
C VAL A 17 37.66 -9.17 -0.57
N ASN A 18 37.60 -7.88 -0.29
CA ASN A 18 38.42 -6.88 -0.98
C ASN A 18 39.93 -7.08 -0.71
N ALA A 19 40.31 -7.35 0.52
CA ALA A 19 41.70 -7.62 0.87
C ALA A 19 42.22 -8.90 0.18
N LEU A 20 41.42 -9.94 0.14
CA LEU A 20 41.77 -11.21 -0.53
C LEU A 20 41.85 -11.02 -2.06
N SER A 21 40.96 -10.23 -2.63
CA SER A 21 40.96 -9.89 -4.05
C SER A 21 42.25 -9.16 -4.47
N LEU A 22 42.62 -8.16 -3.67
CA LEU A 22 43.84 -7.38 -3.92
C LEU A 22 45.10 -8.25 -3.78
N ALA A 23 45.17 -9.05 -2.72
CA ALA A 23 46.26 -9.99 -2.50
C ALA A 23 46.35 -11.05 -3.61
N GLY A 24 45.22 -11.61 -4.02
CA GLY A 24 45.11 -12.59 -5.11
C GLY A 24 45.56 -12.02 -6.47
N GLY A 25 45.21 -10.77 -6.75
CA GLY A 25 45.66 -10.08 -7.96
C GLY A 25 47.20 -9.91 -8.01
N ILE A 26 47.77 -9.42 -6.90
CA ILE A 26 49.24 -9.21 -6.81
C ILE A 26 50.02 -10.54 -6.84
N LEU A 27 49.56 -11.55 -6.11
CA LEU A 27 50.23 -12.85 -6.08
C LEU A 27 50.03 -13.60 -7.41
N GLY A 28 48.88 -13.49 -8.04
CA GLY A 28 48.59 -14.10 -9.33
C GLY A 28 49.47 -13.52 -10.43
N GLU A 29 49.61 -12.19 -10.48
CA GLU A 29 50.51 -11.53 -11.43
C GLU A 29 51.95 -12.00 -11.23
N ARG A 30 52.48 -12.00 -10.02
CA ARG A 30 53.85 -12.46 -9.73
C ARG A 30 54.08 -13.91 -10.10
N PHE A 31 53.07 -14.77 -9.95
CA PHE A 31 53.19 -16.20 -10.23
C PHE A 31 53.13 -16.48 -11.73
N PHE A 32 52.25 -15.83 -12.49
CA PHE A 32 52.03 -16.10 -13.89
C PHE A 32 52.90 -15.27 -14.82
N SER A 33 53.34 -14.07 -14.42
CA SER A 33 54.11 -13.14 -15.26
C SER A 33 55.39 -13.79 -15.84
N PRO A 34 56.24 -14.50 -15.08
CA PRO A 34 57.43 -15.14 -15.64
C PRO A 34 57.12 -16.15 -16.75
N THR A 35 56.10 -17.00 -16.52
CA THR A 35 55.68 -18.03 -17.46
C THR A 35 55.20 -17.45 -18.80
N PHE A 36 54.44 -16.34 -18.73
CA PHE A 36 53.95 -15.67 -19.93
C PHE A 36 55.04 -14.83 -20.61
N THR A 37 55.98 -14.33 -19.86
CA THR A 37 57.16 -13.64 -20.42
C THR A 37 58.05 -14.62 -21.22
N ASP A 38 58.32 -15.80 -20.68
CA ASP A 38 59.04 -16.88 -21.38
C ASP A 38 58.32 -17.30 -22.66
N LEU A 39 56.97 -17.40 -22.59
CA LEU A 39 56.17 -17.72 -23.78
C LEU A 39 56.23 -16.59 -24.82
N ALA A 40 56.20 -15.32 -24.40
CA ALA A 40 56.25 -14.18 -25.29
C ALA A 40 57.61 -14.03 -25.97
N LEU A 41 58.70 -14.47 -25.34
CA LEU A 41 60.04 -14.50 -25.91
C LEU A 41 60.15 -15.41 -27.15
N TYR A 42 59.27 -16.45 -27.25
CA TYR A 42 59.19 -17.27 -28.46
C TYR A 42 58.70 -16.51 -29.69
N PHE A 43 57.92 -15.43 -29.47
CA PHE A 43 57.29 -14.68 -30.55
C PHE A 43 57.97 -13.31 -30.78
N THR A 44 58.74 -12.80 -29.79
CA THR A 44 59.32 -11.44 -29.82
C THR A 44 60.81 -11.50 -29.47
N GLN A 45 61.66 -10.91 -30.30
CA GLN A 45 63.12 -10.84 -30.05
C GLN A 45 63.54 -9.76 -29.04
N SER A 46 62.56 -8.93 -28.61
CA SER A 46 62.79 -7.82 -27.66
C SER A 46 62.37 -8.22 -26.26
N GLN A 47 63.31 -8.26 -25.33
CA GLN A 47 63.02 -8.64 -23.93
C GLN A 47 62.05 -7.69 -23.25
N SER A 48 62.15 -6.38 -23.48
CA SER A 48 61.24 -5.40 -22.90
C SER A 48 59.79 -5.53 -23.38
N THR A 49 59.60 -5.90 -24.66
CA THR A 49 58.27 -6.14 -25.22
C THR A 49 57.67 -7.45 -24.67
N ALA A 50 58.50 -8.49 -24.49
CA ALA A 50 58.08 -9.77 -23.93
C ALA A 50 57.66 -9.63 -22.46
N GLU A 51 58.38 -8.84 -21.64
CA GLU A 51 58.03 -8.54 -20.27
C GLU A 51 56.69 -7.79 -20.15
N THR A 52 56.48 -6.79 -21.04
CA THR A 52 55.23 -6.03 -21.06
C THR A 52 54.03 -6.93 -21.48
N CYS A 53 54.22 -7.74 -22.51
CA CYS A 53 53.20 -8.69 -22.95
C CYS A 53 52.89 -9.77 -21.87
N GLY A 54 53.93 -10.29 -21.21
CA GLY A 54 53.83 -11.24 -20.14
C GLY A 54 53.05 -10.69 -18.94
N PHE A 55 53.35 -9.44 -18.55
CA PHE A 55 52.63 -8.74 -17.49
C PHE A 55 51.12 -8.63 -17.82
N TRP A 56 50.75 -8.08 -18.98
CA TRP A 56 49.34 -7.92 -19.35
C TRP A 56 48.63 -9.24 -19.51
N ALA A 57 49.27 -10.27 -20.08
CA ALA A 57 48.67 -11.61 -20.17
C ALA A 57 48.44 -12.22 -18.79
N ALA A 58 49.43 -12.14 -17.89
CA ALA A 58 49.30 -12.61 -16.50
C ALA A 58 48.19 -11.87 -15.77
N PHE A 59 48.10 -10.54 -15.92
CA PHE A 59 47.09 -9.71 -15.30
C PHE A 59 45.67 -10.12 -15.76
N VAL A 60 45.42 -10.22 -17.05
CA VAL A 60 44.12 -10.58 -17.61
C VAL A 60 43.70 -11.99 -17.17
N ILE A 61 44.61 -12.96 -17.25
CA ILE A 61 44.29 -14.36 -16.85
C ILE A 61 44.06 -14.47 -15.35
N SER A 62 44.93 -13.87 -14.54
CA SER A 62 44.77 -13.92 -13.07
C SER A 62 43.49 -13.23 -12.63
N THR A 63 43.18 -12.06 -13.20
CA THR A 63 41.93 -11.33 -12.89
C THR A 63 40.70 -12.11 -13.32
N THR A 64 40.71 -12.69 -14.51
CA THR A 64 39.59 -13.51 -15.01
C THR A 64 39.40 -14.75 -14.16
N ALA A 65 40.49 -15.45 -13.82
CA ALA A 65 40.43 -16.62 -12.93
C ALA A 65 39.88 -16.23 -11.54
N PHE A 66 40.30 -15.09 -11.00
CA PHE A 66 39.84 -14.61 -9.72
C PHE A 66 38.34 -14.29 -9.74
N ILE A 67 37.87 -13.54 -10.73
CA ILE A 67 36.44 -13.23 -10.89
C ILE A 67 35.61 -14.52 -11.00
N LEU A 68 36.10 -15.49 -11.79
CA LEU A 68 35.38 -16.75 -12.02
C LEU A 68 35.31 -17.62 -10.75
N PHE A 69 36.47 -17.88 -10.12
CA PHE A 69 36.58 -18.83 -9.02
C PHE A 69 36.29 -18.22 -7.64
N ALA A 70 36.59 -16.94 -7.41
CA ALA A 70 36.39 -16.30 -6.12
C ALA A 70 35.05 -15.57 -5.99
N ASP A 71 34.43 -15.13 -7.10
CA ASP A 71 33.17 -14.39 -7.06
C ASP A 71 32.00 -15.13 -7.74
N LEU A 72 32.10 -15.48 -9.02
CA LEU A 72 30.97 -16.00 -9.81
C LEU A 72 30.54 -17.41 -9.41
N ILE A 73 31.50 -18.35 -9.29
CA ILE A 73 31.19 -19.76 -8.96
C ILE A 73 30.60 -19.88 -7.55
N PRO A 74 31.17 -19.29 -6.49
CA PRO A 74 30.62 -19.37 -5.15
C PRO A 74 29.21 -18.80 -5.05
N LYS A 75 28.93 -17.67 -5.70
CA LYS A 75 27.59 -17.07 -5.75
C LYS A 75 26.55 -18.01 -6.40
N ARG A 76 26.90 -18.60 -7.53
CA ARG A 76 26.01 -19.56 -8.21
C ARG A 76 25.76 -20.82 -7.38
N LEU A 77 26.79 -21.36 -6.75
CA LEU A 77 26.66 -22.52 -5.88
C LEU A 77 25.75 -22.19 -4.67
N ALA A 78 25.91 -21.04 -4.06
CA ALA A 78 25.09 -20.60 -2.94
C ALA A 78 23.59 -20.47 -3.30
N LEU A 79 23.27 -20.06 -4.53
CA LEU A 79 21.90 -19.99 -5.02
C LEU A 79 21.26 -21.39 -5.28
N VAL A 80 22.07 -22.37 -5.67
CA VAL A 80 21.55 -23.72 -5.99
C VAL A 80 21.30 -24.56 -4.71
N SER A 81 22.13 -24.38 -3.69
CA SER A 81 22.05 -25.21 -2.47
C SER A 81 22.47 -24.40 -1.24
N PRO A 82 21.67 -23.39 -0.82
CA PRO A 82 22.07 -22.42 0.22
C PRO A 82 22.38 -23.08 1.55
N GLU A 83 21.56 -24.03 1.99
CA GLU A 83 21.71 -24.69 3.30
C GLU A 83 22.98 -25.54 3.40
N LYS A 84 23.25 -26.40 2.40
CA LYS A 84 24.42 -27.28 2.42
C LYS A 84 25.73 -26.50 2.37
N ILE A 85 25.76 -25.44 1.58
CA ILE A 85 26.94 -24.58 1.43
C ILE A 85 27.15 -23.75 2.70
N ALA A 86 26.09 -23.17 3.26
CA ALA A 86 26.17 -22.45 4.52
C ALA A 86 26.75 -23.33 5.65
N MET A 87 26.23 -24.54 5.80
CA MET A 87 26.72 -25.49 6.81
C MET A 87 28.21 -25.86 6.61
N SER A 88 28.64 -26.00 5.34
CA SER A 88 30.03 -26.34 5.03
C SER A 88 31.01 -25.19 5.28
N ILE A 89 30.55 -23.94 5.09
CA ILE A 89 31.41 -22.75 5.16
C ILE A 89 31.44 -22.12 6.55
N ILE A 90 30.45 -22.37 7.44
CA ILE A 90 30.37 -21.81 8.79
C ILE A 90 31.66 -21.99 9.60
N GLY A 91 32.25 -23.17 9.56
CA GLY A 91 33.49 -23.47 10.31
C GLY A 91 34.69 -22.63 9.85
N PRO A 92 35.11 -22.75 8.58
CA PRO A 92 36.19 -21.93 8.00
C PRO A 92 35.95 -20.43 8.14
N MET A 93 34.69 -19.96 7.96
CA MET A 93 34.33 -18.56 8.03
C MET A 93 34.46 -18.03 9.46
N SER A 94 34.02 -18.79 10.47
CA SER A 94 34.15 -18.43 11.89
C SER A 94 35.63 -18.32 12.30
N PHE A 95 36.48 -19.20 11.78
CA PHE A 95 37.91 -19.11 12.00
C PHE A 95 38.51 -17.86 11.37
N LEU A 96 38.18 -17.58 10.11
CA LEU A 96 38.66 -16.38 9.39
C LEU A 96 38.26 -15.09 10.10
N ILE A 97 37.00 -14.99 10.56
CA ILE A 97 36.50 -13.82 11.32
C ILE A 97 37.31 -13.64 12.59
N LYS A 98 37.60 -14.71 13.34
CA LYS A 98 38.43 -14.63 14.56
C LYS A 98 39.83 -14.07 14.28
N VAL A 99 40.43 -14.50 13.19
CA VAL A 99 41.78 -14.02 12.77
C VAL A 99 41.72 -12.57 12.31
N LEU A 100 40.70 -12.19 11.56
CA LEU A 100 40.56 -10.83 11.04
C LEU A 100 39.99 -9.81 12.03
N LYS A 101 39.41 -10.25 13.13
CA LYS A 101 38.78 -9.38 14.15
C LYS A 101 39.67 -8.18 14.60
N PRO A 102 40.98 -8.36 14.92
CA PRO A 102 41.80 -7.21 15.30
C PRO A 102 41.99 -6.19 14.17
N PHE A 103 42.07 -6.64 12.91
CA PHE A 103 42.16 -5.74 11.76
C PHE A 103 40.85 -4.96 11.55
N ILE A 104 39.72 -5.64 11.62
CA ILE A 104 38.39 -5.03 11.52
C ILE A 104 38.20 -3.96 12.61
N TRP A 105 38.61 -4.26 13.84
CA TRP A 105 38.53 -3.28 14.93
C TRP A 105 39.35 -2.01 14.66
N VAL A 106 40.56 -2.16 14.12
CA VAL A 106 41.40 -1.01 13.73
C VAL A 106 40.77 -0.20 12.61
N PHE A 107 40.27 -0.85 11.55
CA PHE A 107 39.66 -0.15 10.42
C PHE A 107 38.36 0.56 10.83
N ASN A 108 37.49 -0.08 11.62
CA ASN A 108 36.28 0.56 12.13
C ASN A 108 36.60 1.72 13.05
N GLY A 109 37.63 1.59 13.90
CA GLY A 109 38.11 2.69 14.73
C GLY A 109 38.58 3.88 13.91
N LEU A 110 39.34 3.64 12.82
CA LEU A 110 39.81 4.69 11.93
C LEU A 110 38.64 5.34 11.16
N ALA A 111 37.71 4.53 10.66
CA ALA A 111 36.51 5.01 9.97
C ALA A 111 35.66 5.89 10.89
N ASN A 112 35.43 5.48 12.11
CA ASN A 112 34.66 6.24 13.11
C ASN A 112 35.34 7.58 13.46
N ILE A 113 36.68 7.61 13.53
CA ILE A 113 37.42 8.87 13.72
C ILE A 113 37.17 9.84 12.55
N ILE A 114 37.17 9.33 11.32
CA ILE A 114 36.92 10.13 10.11
C ILE A 114 35.46 10.64 10.10
N ILE A 115 34.49 9.76 10.38
CA ILE A 115 33.05 10.09 10.43
C ILE A 115 32.79 11.18 11.48
N ARG A 116 33.36 11.04 12.69
CA ARG A 116 33.28 12.07 13.73
C ARG A 116 33.88 13.41 13.33
N ARG A 117 35.00 13.39 12.61
CA ARG A 117 35.62 14.62 12.12
C ARG A 117 34.81 15.31 11.02
N LEU A 118 34.06 14.55 10.23
CA LEU A 118 33.13 15.05 9.23
C LEU A 118 31.79 15.51 9.81
N GLY A 119 31.55 15.31 11.13
CA GLY A 119 30.31 15.71 11.79
C GLY A 119 29.08 14.87 11.40
N LEU A 120 29.31 13.67 10.84
CA LEU A 120 28.22 12.75 10.47
C LEU A 120 27.80 11.91 11.68
N PRO A 121 26.52 11.56 11.83
CA PRO A 121 26.05 10.69 12.89
C PRO A 121 26.66 9.28 12.74
N GLU A 122 27.16 8.73 13.84
CA GLU A 122 27.92 7.47 13.90
C GLU A 122 27.08 6.23 13.55
N HIS A 123 25.74 6.33 13.71
CA HIS A 123 24.77 5.34 13.29
C HIS A 123 23.54 6.09 12.77
N ALA A 124 23.22 5.94 11.51
CA ALA A 124 21.84 6.08 11.08
C ALA A 124 21.11 4.93 11.79
N LYS A 125 20.29 5.23 12.80
CA LYS A 125 19.32 4.25 13.29
C LYS A 125 18.44 3.95 12.10
N GLU A 126 18.63 2.84 11.47
CA GLU A 126 17.64 2.28 10.55
C GLU A 126 16.36 2.15 11.39
N LYS A 127 15.52 3.15 11.31
CA LYS A 127 14.17 3.05 11.87
C LYS A 127 13.44 2.12 10.94
N ILE A 128 13.07 0.95 11.44
CA ILE A 128 12.15 0.08 10.73
C ILE A 128 10.89 0.90 10.52
N THR A 129 10.50 1.06 9.26
CA THR A 129 9.30 1.79 8.85
C THR A 129 8.12 0.79 8.70
N SER A 130 6.91 1.33 8.58
CA SER A 130 5.73 0.50 8.30
C SER A 130 5.89 -0.23 6.97
N GLU A 131 6.50 0.41 5.97
CA GLU A 131 6.79 -0.17 4.65
C GLU A 131 7.76 -1.36 4.74
N ASP A 132 8.78 -1.31 5.61
CA ASP A 132 9.71 -2.43 5.82
C ASP A 132 8.99 -3.65 6.41
N ILE A 133 8.03 -3.41 7.31
CA ILE A 133 7.20 -4.46 7.91
C ILE A 133 6.28 -5.05 6.85
N LEU A 134 5.56 -4.23 6.09
CA LEU A 134 4.67 -4.68 5.02
C LEU A 134 5.42 -5.44 3.93
N ALA A 135 6.60 -4.98 3.52
CA ALA A 135 7.45 -5.71 2.58
C ALA A 135 7.83 -7.12 3.10
N THR A 136 8.03 -7.25 4.41
CA THR A 136 8.32 -8.55 5.04
C THR A 136 7.08 -9.45 5.06
N VAL A 137 5.90 -8.88 5.33
CA VAL A 137 4.60 -9.59 5.30
C VAL A 137 4.32 -10.10 3.88
N ASN A 138 4.47 -9.24 2.86
CA ASN A 138 4.28 -9.59 1.45
C ASN A 138 5.23 -10.73 1.01
N ALA A 139 6.48 -10.70 1.45
CA ALA A 139 7.43 -11.79 1.20
C ALA A 139 7.00 -13.10 1.90
N GLY A 140 6.42 -13.00 3.10
CA GLY A 140 5.87 -14.14 3.84
C GLY A 140 4.67 -14.78 3.14
N THR A 141 3.78 -13.97 2.58
CA THR A 141 2.62 -14.43 1.79
C THR A 141 3.08 -15.09 0.49
N ALA A 142 4.01 -14.48 -0.24
CA ALA A 142 4.59 -15.07 -1.45
C ALA A 142 5.29 -16.41 -1.18
N ALA A 143 5.85 -16.61 0.03
CA ALA A 143 6.44 -17.86 0.47
C ALA A 143 5.41 -18.89 1.01
N GLY A 144 4.13 -18.52 1.12
CA GLY A 144 3.06 -19.38 1.65
C GLY A 144 3.11 -19.58 3.17
N VAL A 145 3.81 -18.72 3.91
CA VAL A 145 3.90 -18.74 5.38
C VAL A 145 2.75 -17.97 6.03
N ILE A 146 2.26 -16.94 5.35
CA ILE A 146 1.16 -16.08 5.76
C ILE A 146 0.02 -16.29 4.75
N ALA A 147 -1.23 -16.43 5.23
CA ALA A 147 -2.39 -16.47 4.35
C ALA A 147 -2.71 -15.08 3.79
N THR A 148 -3.37 -15.02 2.63
CA THR A 148 -3.73 -13.73 2.00
C THR A 148 -4.64 -12.89 2.90
N GLU A 149 -5.59 -13.54 3.59
CA GLU A 149 -6.50 -12.87 4.52
C GLU A 149 -5.75 -12.28 5.74
N GLU A 150 -4.73 -12.98 6.23
CA GLU A 150 -3.86 -12.48 7.31
C GLU A 150 -3.04 -11.27 6.86
N GLN A 151 -2.54 -11.29 5.62
CA GLN A 151 -1.84 -10.14 5.03
C GLN A 151 -2.75 -8.92 4.97
N ILE A 152 -3.95 -9.05 4.40
CA ILE A 152 -4.94 -7.97 4.29
C ILE A 152 -5.27 -7.39 5.67
N ALA A 153 -5.49 -8.23 6.68
CA ALA A 153 -5.76 -7.76 8.03
C ALA A 153 -4.59 -6.97 8.63
N ILE A 154 -3.34 -7.37 8.36
CA ILE A 154 -2.15 -6.62 8.80
C ILE A 154 -2.05 -5.27 8.08
N GLU A 155 -2.28 -5.22 6.78
CA GLU A 155 -2.31 -3.98 5.99
C GLU A 155 -3.39 -3.03 6.53
N ASN A 156 -4.61 -3.52 6.73
CA ASN A 156 -5.72 -2.73 7.27
C ASN A 156 -5.43 -2.17 8.69
N ILE A 157 -4.70 -2.91 9.54
CA ILE A 157 -4.27 -2.40 10.85
C ILE A 157 -3.35 -1.17 10.71
N PHE A 158 -2.42 -1.18 9.76
CA PHE A 158 -1.56 -0.02 9.51
C PHE A 158 -2.35 1.17 8.94
N GLU A 159 -3.38 0.90 8.15
CA GLU A 159 -4.26 1.94 7.58
C GLU A 159 -5.13 2.64 8.64
N LEU A 160 -5.40 2.03 9.79
CA LEU A 160 -6.17 2.68 10.87
C LEU A 160 -5.56 4.02 11.34
N GLU A 161 -4.25 4.22 11.20
CA GLU A 161 -3.58 5.46 11.56
C GLU A 161 -3.77 6.57 10.51
N SER A 162 -4.02 6.20 9.26
CA SER A 162 -4.20 7.14 8.14
C SER A 162 -5.65 7.37 7.77
N ARG A 163 -6.51 6.35 7.85
CA ARG A 163 -7.94 6.47 7.53
C ARG A 163 -8.66 7.31 8.57
N THR A 164 -9.45 8.27 8.10
CA THR A 164 -10.28 9.12 8.93
C THR A 164 -11.64 8.49 9.19
N VAL A 165 -12.33 8.95 10.23
CA VAL A 165 -13.65 8.44 10.63
C VAL A 165 -14.69 8.50 9.50
N PRO A 166 -14.76 9.54 8.65
CA PRO A 166 -15.68 9.60 7.51
C PRO A 166 -15.58 8.44 6.51
N SER A 167 -14.42 7.78 6.40
CA SER A 167 -14.23 6.65 5.48
C SER A 167 -15.00 5.38 5.87
N SER A 168 -15.40 5.26 7.15
CA SER A 168 -16.03 4.06 7.71
C SER A 168 -17.30 4.32 8.52
N MET A 169 -17.75 5.59 8.61
CA MET A 169 -18.95 5.96 9.37
C MET A 169 -20.25 5.62 8.61
N THR A 170 -21.33 5.44 9.35
CA THR A 170 -22.68 5.51 8.79
C THR A 170 -23.04 6.97 8.56
N PRO A 171 -23.22 7.44 7.30
CA PRO A 171 -23.54 8.81 6.97
C PRO A 171 -24.87 9.26 7.57
N ARG A 172 -25.02 10.57 7.81
CA ARG A 172 -26.21 11.21 8.41
C ARG A 172 -27.54 10.75 7.83
N GLU A 173 -27.62 10.59 6.51
CA GLU A 173 -28.85 10.19 5.82
C GLU A 173 -29.28 8.76 6.12
N ASN A 174 -28.37 7.90 6.55
CA ASN A 174 -28.63 6.48 6.87
C ASN A 174 -28.80 6.26 8.38
N VAL A 175 -28.61 7.31 9.20
CA VAL A 175 -28.74 7.18 10.66
C VAL A 175 -30.20 7.03 11.05
N VAL A 176 -30.53 5.92 11.70
CA VAL A 176 -31.84 5.71 12.30
C VAL A 176 -31.85 6.25 13.72
N TYR A 177 -32.83 7.13 14.02
CA TYR A 177 -32.93 7.75 15.32
C TYR A 177 -34.37 7.87 15.79
N PHE A 178 -34.56 8.00 17.08
CA PHE A 178 -35.82 8.32 17.72
C PHE A 178 -35.88 9.78 18.10
N LEU A 179 -37.09 10.35 18.02
CA LEU A 179 -37.36 11.61 18.68
C LEU A 179 -37.77 11.37 20.14
N LEU A 180 -37.40 12.27 21.01
CA LEU A 180 -37.71 12.17 22.44
C LEU A 180 -39.23 12.06 22.70
N ASP A 181 -40.04 12.61 21.79
CA ASP A 181 -41.51 12.60 21.85
C ASP A 181 -42.16 11.46 21.04
N ASP A 182 -41.34 10.56 20.41
CA ASP A 182 -41.88 9.43 19.66
C ASP A 182 -42.77 8.55 20.58
N THR A 183 -43.87 8.11 20.04
CA THR A 183 -44.79 7.18 20.72
C THR A 183 -44.23 5.76 20.73
N GLU A 184 -44.72 4.94 21.67
CA GLU A 184 -44.32 3.53 21.73
C GLU A 184 -44.56 2.78 20.41
N GLU A 185 -45.66 3.08 19.70
CA GLU A 185 -45.96 2.47 18.39
C GLU A 185 -44.93 2.87 17.31
N GLU A 186 -44.46 4.12 17.32
CA GLU A 186 -43.47 4.62 16.39
C GLU A 186 -42.11 4.02 16.67
N ILE A 187 -41.73 3.91 17.95
CA ILE A 187 -40.47 3.25 18.36
C ILE A 187 -40.45 1.79 17.93
N CYS A 188 -41.53 1.03 18.26
CA CYS A 188 -41.64 -0.35 17.88
C CYS A 188 -41.60 -0.55 16.36
N ARG A 189 -42.25 0.30 15.59
CA ARG A 189 -42.22 0.24 14.12
C ARG A 189 -40.82 0.43 13.60
N LYS A 190 -40.11 1.47 14.03
CA LYS A 190 -38.71 1.76 13.60
C LYS A 190 -37.78 0.58 13.94
N VAL A 191 -37.93 -0.03 15.12
CA VAL A 191 -37.13 -1.20 15.53
C VAL A 191 -37.41 -2.43 14.67
N ILE A 192 -38.66 -2.64 14.23
CA ILE A 192 -39.06 -3.78 13.38
C ILE A 192 -38.59 -3.57 11.95
N ASP A 193 -38.80 -2.36 11.41
CA ASP A 193 -38.48 -2.03 10.00
C ASP A 193 -36.98 -1.89 9.75
N LEU A 194 -36.25 -1.36 10.73
CA LEU A 194 -34.78 -1.06 10.65
C LEU A 194 -34.09 -1.56 11.93
N PRO A 195 -33.83 -2.86 12.05
CA PRO A 195 -33.30 -3.47 13.27
C PRO A 195 -31.82 -3.12 13.47
N HIS A 196 -31.51 -2.37 14.52
CA HIS A 196 -30.17 -2.06 14.98
C HIS A 196 -29.98 -2.42 16.45
N ASN A 197 -28.76 -2.58 16.90
CA ASN A 197 -28.46 -2.82 18.32
C ASN A 197 -28.69 -1.57 19.17
N GLN A 198 -28.40 -0.39 18.59
CA GLN A 198 -28.48 0.90 19.27
C GLN A 198 -29.12 1.94 18.35
N TYR A 199 -29.82 2.88 18.95
CA TYR A 199 -30.49 3.97 18.26
C TYR A 199 -30.16 5.30 18.94
N LEU A 200 -29.90 6.36 18.17
CA LEU A 200 -29.80 7.70 18.72
C LEU A 200 -31.15 8.19 19.19
N VAL A 201 -31.14 9.00 20.24
CA VAL A 201 -32.31 9.74 20.75
C VAL A 201 -32.03 11.22 20.62
N CYS A 202 -32.90 11.94 19.92
CA CYS A 202 -32.74 13.33 19.56
C CYS A 202 -33.93 14.18 20.02
N ASP A 203 -33.69 15.46 20.27
CA ASP A 203 -34.74 16.45 20.55
C ASP A 203 -35.04 17.28 19.29
N GLY A 204 -36.11 16.97 18.61
CA GLY A 204 -36.64 17.69 17.45
C GLY A 204 -35.86 17.45 16.15
N SER A 205 -34.53 17.32 16.18
CA SER A 205 -33.70 17.07 15.00
C SER A 205 -32.46 16.23 15.33
N LEU A 206 -31.84 15.63 14.31
CA LEU A 206 -30.62 14.82 14.43
C LEU A 206 -29.43 15.65 14.95
N ASP A 207 -29.43 16.98 14.79
CA ASP A 207 -28.35 17.84 15.29
C ASP A 207 -28.42 18.08 16.80
N ASN A 208 -29.54 17.69 17.43
CA ASN A 208 -29.74 17.85 18.87
C ASN A 208 -29.82 16.46 19.54
N VAL A 209 -28.69 15.75 19.56
CA VAL A 209 -28.58 14.41 20.15
C VAL A 209 -28.57 14.50 21.67
N ILE A 210 -29.48 13.77 22.33
CA ILE A 210 -29.56 13.63 23.78
C ILE A 210 -28.73 12.47 24.26
N GLY A 211 -28.74 11.35 23.50
CA GLY A 211 -28.02 10.14 23.87
C GLY A 211 -28.35 8.97 22.96
N VAL A 212 -28.09 7.78 23.45
CA VAL A 212 -28.30 6.51 22.77
C VAL A 212 -29.14 5.58 23.64
N THR A 213 -29.96 4.74 23.01
CA THR A 213 -30.72 3.67 23.68
C THR A 213 -30.44 2.33 23.01
N ASP A 214 -30.39 1.27 23.82
CA ASP A 214 -30.17 -0.09 23.36
C ASP A 214 -31.50 -0.80 23.02
N SER A 215 -31.55 -1.52 21.90
CA SER A 215 -32.69 -2.33 21.53
C SER A 215 -33.08 -3.38 22.61
N LYS A 216 -32.05 -3.90 23.33
CA LYS A 216 -32.26 -4.82 24.45
C LYS A 216 -33.01 -4.19 25.61
N SER A 217 -32.69 -2.93 25.94
CA SER A 217 -33.35 -2.17 27.00
C SER A 217 -34.80 -1.86 26.64
N LEU A 218 -35.04 -1.49 25.36
CA LEU A 218 -36.42 -1.30 24.84
C LEU A 218 -37.25 -2.58 24.91
N LEU A 219 -36.67 -3.70 24.43
CA LEU A 219 -37.33 -5.02 24.49
C LEU A 219 -37.62 -5.43 25.93
N GLY A 220 -36.70 -5.20 26.85
CA GLY A 220 -36.89 -5.51 28.28
C GLY A 220 -38.09 -4.78 28.90
N ARG A 221 -38.30 -3.50 28.51
CA ARG A 221 -39.48 -2.70 28.94
C ARG A 221 -40.79 -3.29 28.37
N ILE A 222 -40.80 -3.56 27.07
CA ILE A 222 -41.96 -4.15 26.39
C ILE A 222 -42.36 -5.51 27.03
N MET A 223 -41.37 -6.39 27.24
CA MET A 223 -41.61 -7.70 27.84
C MET A 223 -42.06 -7.64 29.31
N SER A 224 -41.76 -6.54 29.99
CA SER A 224 -42.16 -6.32 31.40
C SER A 224 -43.48 -5.57 31.53
N ASP A 225 -44.17 -5.32 30.40
CA ASP A 225 -45.46 -4.60 30.34
C ASP A 225 -45.37 -3.19 30.98
N GLN A 226 -44.19 -2.57 30.85
CA GLN A 226 -43.91 -1.22 31.34
C GLN A 226 -44.06 -0.21 30.19
N PRO A 227 -44.59 0.99 30.44
CA PRO A 227 -44.72 2.01 29.41
C PRO A 227 -43.36 2.36 28.81
N LEU A 228 -43.31 2.46 27.49
CA LEU A 228 -42.10 2.78 26.75
C LEU A 228 -42.07 4.29 26.52
N SER A 229 -41.29 5.01 27.32
CA SER A 229 -41.04 6.45 27.14
C SER A 229 -39.55 6.74 27.19
N LEU A 230 -39.06 7.42 26.17
CA LEU A 230 -37.61 7.83 26.08
C LEU A 230 -37.25 8.95 27.07
N LYS A 231 -38.25 9.50 27.76
CA LYS A 231 -38.07 10.51 28.83
C LYS A 231 -37.79 9.87 30.19
N ASP A 232 -37.98 8.54 30.30
CA ASP A 232 -37.76 7.84 31.53
C ASP A 232 -36.29 7.67 31.86
N ASP A 233 -35.93 7.86 33.12
CA ASP A 233 -34.56 7.64 33.58
C ASP A 233 -34.10 6.21 33.34
N GLY A 234 -32.92 6.05 32.75
CA GLY A 234 -32.25 4.77 32.56
C GLY A 234 -32.46 4.07 31.20
N LEU A 235 -33.26 4.65 30.27
CA LEU A 235 -33.37 4.14 28.89
C LEU A 235 -32.38 4.84 27.94
N VAL A 236 -32.09 6.12 28.18
CA VAL A 236 -31.19 6.89 27.33
C VAL A 236 -29.86 7.11 28.06
N HIS A 237 -28.78 6.69 27.43
CA HIS A 237 -27.44 6.84 27.93
C HIS A 237 -26.70 7.95 27.17
N PRO A 238 -25.79 8.70 27.83
CA PRO A 238 -25.03 9.73 27.14
C PRO A 238 -24.16 9.11 26.07
N VAL A 239 -24.08 9.74 24.89
CA VAL A 239 -23.24 9.34 23.78
C VAL A 239 -22.12 10.36 23.59
N GLN A 240 -20.97 9.91 23.11
CA GLN A 240 -19.85 10.81 22.83
C GLN A 240 -20.03 11.47 21.47
N MET A 241 -19.66 12.77 21.40
CA MET A 241 -19.51 13.51 20.17
C MET A 241 -18.02 13.65 19.85
N VAL A 242 -17.65 13.33 18.63
CA VAL A 242 -16.25 13.37 18.15
C VAL A 242 -16.18 14.13 16.83
N PRO A 243 -15.09 14.87 16.56
CA PRO A 243 -14.90 15.52 15.28
C PRO A 243 -14.64 14.52 14.15
N ASP A 244 -15.05 14.86 12.95
CA ASP A 244 -14.85 14.07 11.71
C ASP A 244 -13.38 13.97 11.27
N THR A 245 -12.50 14.77 11.85
CA THR A 245 -11.07 14.76 11.55
C THR A 245 -10.27 13.68 12.29
N LEU A 246 -10.89 12.93 13.22
CA LEU A 246 -10.21 11.85 13.92
C LEU A 246 -9.91 10.68 12.99
N THR A 247 -8.77 10.00 13.27
CA THR A 247 -8.44 8.73 12.62
C THR A 247 -9.19 7.55 13.25
N LEU A 248 -9.27 6.43 12.51
CA LEU A 248 -9.88 5.21 13.04
C LEU A 248 -9.11 4.66 14.26
N SER A 249 -7.81 4.86 14.32
CA SER A 249 -6.98 4.52 15.48
C SER A 249 -7.35 5.34 16.71
N GLU A 250 -7.54 6.66 16.55
CA GLU A 250 -7.91 7.56 17.63
C GLU A 250 -9.31 7.29 18.17
N ILE A 251 -10.29 6.96 17.29
CA ILE A 251 -11.63 6.60 17.74
C ILE A 251 -11.64 5.24 18.46
N LEU A 252 -10.84 4.28 18.03
CA LEU A 252 -10.68 3.00 18.71
C LEU A 252 -10.12 3.18 20.14
N ASP A 253 -9.13 4.05 20.31
CA ASP A 253 -8.60 4.40 21.63
C ASP A 253 -9.63 5.15 22.49
N ASN A 254 -10.47 5.96 21.85
CA ASN A 254 -11.56 6.61 22.51
C ASN A 254 -12.59 5.60 23.04
N PHE A 255 -13.04 4.65 22.24
CA PHE A 255 -13.95 3.57 22.65
C PHE A 255 -13.37 2.75 23.80
N LYS A 256 -12.08 2.38 23.75
CA LYS A 256 -11.40 1.66 24.86
C LYS A 256 -11.43 2.45 26.16
N ARG A 257 -11.19 3.76 26.10
CA ARG A 257 -11.10 4.62 27.28
C ARG A 257 -12.45 4.88 27.92
N THR A 258 -13.49 4.99 27.11
CA THR A 258 -14.84 5.38 27.56
C THR A 258 -15.77 4.20 27.77
N HIS A 259 -15.36 3.01 27.35
CA HIS A 259 -16.15 1.78 27.35
C HIS A 259 -17.47 1.95 26.58
N SER A 260 -17.42 2.79 25.52
CA SER A 260 -18.52 2.99 24.58
C SER A 260 -18.19 2.26 23.29
N ASP A 261 -19.19 1.84 22.56
CA ASP A 261 -19.13 1.15 21.28
C ASP A 261 -19.77 1.97 20.14
N ILE A 262 -20.23 3.18 20.43
CA ILE A 262 -20.82 4.12 19.47
C ILE A 262 -20.38 5.57 19.77
N ALA A 263 -20.18 6.37 18.71
CA ALA A 263 -19.92 7.78 18.79
C ALA A 263 -20.68 8.54 17.69
N VAL A 264 -21.09 9.77 17.99
CA VAL A 264 -21.70 10.70 17.04
C VAL A 264 -20.61 11.59 16.45
N ILE A 265 -20.58 11.67 15.14
CA ILE A 265 -19.56 12.45 14.42
C ILE A 265 -20.13 13.82 14.07
N ILE A 266 -19.37 14.87 14.38
CA ILE A 266 -19.72 16.25 14.11
C ILE A 266 -18.64 16.96 13.29
N ASN A 267 -19.07 17.84 12.41
CA ASN A 267 -18.17 18.71 11.66
C ASN A 267 -17.79 19.99 12.44
N GLU A 268 -17.00 20.88 11.82
CA GLU A 268 -16.56 22.17 12.40
C GLU A 268 -17.70 23.15 12.73
N TYR A 269 -18.90 22.91 12.19
CA TYR A 269 -20.12 23.68 12.50
C TYR A 269 -20.96 23.06 13.60
N ALA A 270 -20.47 21.99 14.27
CA ALA A 270 -21.20 21.21 15.26
C ALA A 270 -22.48 20.54 14.72
N LEU A 271 -22.54 20.28 13.41
CA LEU A 271 -23.62 19.51 12.79
C LEU A 271 -23.24 18.03 12.76
N VAL A 272 -24.22 17.19 13.03
CA VAL A 272 -24.04 15.72 12.93
C VAL A 272 -23.87 15.32 11.47
N VAL A 273 -22.72 14.70 11.13
CA VAL A 273 -22.41 14.19 9.80
C VAL A 273 -22.61 12.67 9.71
N GLY A 274 -22.63 11.97 10.83
CA GLY A 274 -22.86 10.54 10.89
C GLY A 274 -22.66 9.94 12.27
N ILE A 275 -22.60 8.62 12.32
CA ILE A 275 -22.24 7.84 13.52
C ILE A 275 -21.18 6.82 13.14
N ILE A 276 -20.36 6.43 14.11
CA ILE A 276 -19.44 5.32 13.97
C ILE A 276 -19.58 4.38 15.16
N THR A 277 -19.54 3.08 14.88
CA THR A 277 -19.55 2.05 15.92
C THR A 277 -18.21 1.31 15.97
N LEU A 278 -17.98 0.61 17.08
CA LEU A 278 -16.82 -0.29 17.18
C LEU A 278 -16.85 -1.37 16.10
N ASN A 279 -18.03 -1.81 15.70
CA ASN A 279 -18.19 -2.80 14.64
C ASN A 279 -17.72 -2.26 13.28
N ASP A 280 -17.98 -1.00 12.96
CA ASP A 280 -17.53 -0.37 11.72
C ASP A 280 -16.00 -0.33 11.65
N VAL A 281 -15.34 0.05 12.76
CA VAL A 281 -13.87 0.03 12.86
C VAL A 281 -13.32 -1.40 12.74
N MET A 282 -13.96 -2.38 13.37
CA MET A 282 -13.53 -3.77 13.30
C MET A 282 -13.76 -4.36 11.91
N SER A 283 -14.83 -3.99 11.22
CA SER A 283 -15.10 -4.40 9.83
C SER A 283 -14.04 -3.85 8.88
N THR A 284 -13.56 -2.64 9.10
CA THR A 284 -12.44 -2.07 8.32
C THR A 284 -11.16 -2.89 8.51
N VAL A 285 -10.88 -3.40 9.71
CA VAL A 285 -9.70 -4.23 9.99
C VAL A 285 -9.83 -5.63 9.38
N MET A 286 -10.99 -6.24 9.57
CA MET A 286 -11.24 -7.63 9.16
C MET A 286 -11.59 -7.78 7.68
N GLY A 287 -11.98 -6.68 7.01
CA GLY A 287 -12.40 -6.71 5.61
C GLY A 287 -13.54 -7.70 5.37
N ASP A 288 -13.46 -8.44 4.27
CA ASP A 288 -14.50 -9.40 3.85
C ASP A 288 -14.72 -10.58 4.80
N LEU A 289 -13.86 -10.78 5.81
CA LEU A 289 -14.06 -11.82 6.84
C LEU A 289 -15.30 -11.59 7.70
N VAL A 290 -15.81 -10.37 7.78
CA VAL A 290 -16.96 -9.99 8.62
C VAL A 290 -18.18 -9.61 7.78
N ASN A 291 -17.97 -9.11 6.55
CA ASN A 291 -19.04 -8.68 5.67
C ASN A 291 -19.66 -9.87 4.93
N ASN A 292 -20.99 -9.97 4.91
CA ASN A 292 -21.68 -10.90 4.04
C ASN A 292 -21.51 -10.46 2.58
N GLU A 293 -21.38 -11.43 1.65
CA GLU A 293 -21.27 -11.17 0.21
C GLU A 293 -22.38 -10.27 -0.37
N GLU A 294 -23.55 -10.21 0.29
CA GLU A 294 -24.68 -9.37 -0.11
C GLU A 294 -24.51 -7.87 0.18
N GLU A 295 -23.53 -7.49 1.01
CA GLU A 295 -23.21 -6.10 1.37
C GLU A 295 -21.87 -5.62 0.78
N SER A 296 -21.30 -6.35 -0.17
CA SER A 296 -20.06 -5.96 -0.82
C SER A 296 -20.24 -4.65 -1.60
N GLN A 297 -19.47 -3.63 -1.21
CA GLN A 297 -19.49 -2.32 -1.87
C GLN A 297 -18.84 -2.34 -3.26
N ILE A 298 -18.12 -3.42 -3.60
CA ILE A 298 -17.47 -3.64 -4.89
C ILE A 298 -17.91 -4.98 -5.44
N LEU A 299 -18.55 -4.96 -6.62
CA LEU A 299 -19.01 -6.16 -7.30
C LEU A 299 -18.30 -6.32 -8.65
N GLU A 300 -17.57 -7.42 -8.82
CA GLU A 300 -16.98 -7.76 -10.11
C GLU A 300 -18.04 -8.33 -11.05
N ARG A 301 -18.07 -7.84 -12.30
CA ARG A 301 -18.98 -8.27 -13.34
C ARG A 301 -18.32 -9.28 -14.27
N GLU A 302 -19.12 -10.09 -14.95
CA GLU A 302 -18.66 -11.11 -15.91
C GLU A 302 -17.78 -10.54 -17.06
N ASP A 303 -17.89 -9.25 -17.36
CA ASP A 303 -17.11 -8.58 -18.40
C ASP A 303 -15.74 -8.06 -17.89
N GLY A 304 -15.42 -8.28 -16.61
CA GLY A 304 -14.21 -7.81 -15.95
C GLY A 304 -14.24 -6.32 -15.62
N SER A 305 -15.42 -5.71 -15.56
CA SER A 305 -15.64 -4.38 -14.98
C SER A 305 -16.14 -4.53 -13.54
N TRP A 306 -16.02 -3.46 -12.75
CA TRP A 306 -16.48 -3.43 -11.37
C TRP A 306 -17.62 -2.43 -11.21
N LEU A 307 -18.66 -2.83 -10.51
CA LEU A 307 -19.69 -1.92 -10.01
C LEU A 307 -19.32 -1.57 -8.57
N VAL A 308 -19.09 -0.30 -8.34
CA VAL A 308 -18.57 0.24 -7.08
C VAL A 308 -19.59 1.18 -6.48
N ASP A 309 -19.91 1.02 -5.21
CA ASP A 309 -20.77 1.96 -4.47
C ASP A 309 -20.07 3.32 -4.35
N GLY A 310 -20.82 4.40 -4.47
CA GLY A 310 -20.26 5.74 -4.32
C GLY A 310 -19.72 6.06 -2.92
N SER A 311 -20.17 5.34 -1.90
CA SER A 311 -19.68 5.46 -0.51
C SER A 311 -18.42 4.66 -0.24
N THR A 312 -17.97 3.82 -1.18
CA THR A 312 -16.74 3.02 -1.04
C THR A 312 -15.54 3.94 -0.76
N PRO A 313 -14.72 3.62 0.26
CA PRO A 313 -13.47 4.35 0.53
C PRO A 313 -12.53 4.32 -0.68
N VAL A 314 -11.79 5.41 -0.88
CA VAL A 314 -10.87 5.55 -2.01
C VAL A 314 -9.76 4.53 -1.96
N GLU A 315 -9.25 4.22 -0.77
CA GLU A 315 -8.18 3.26 -0.55
C GLU A 315 -8.56 1.84 -1.01
N ASP A 316 -9.82 1.45 -0.84
CA ASP A 316 -10.31 0.15 -1.30
C ASP A 316 -10.38 0.09 -2.83
N LEU A 317 -10.71 1.21 -3.48
CA LEU A 317 -10.66 1.34 -4.93
C LEU A 317 -9.22 1.34 -5.46
N GLU A 318 -8.29 2.04 -4.82
CA GLU A 318 -6.88 2.07 -5.19
C GLU A 318 -6.25 0.68 -5.11
N ARG A 319 -6.55 -0.06 -4.04
CA ARG A 319 -6.13 -1.45 -3.85
C ARG A 319 -6.69 -2.37 -4.95
N LEU A 320 -7.98 -2.22 -5.30
CA LEU A 320 -8.62 -3.00 -6.36
C LEU A 320 -7.95 -2.79 -7.73
N LEU A 321 -7.56 -1.54 -8.01
CA LEU A 321 -7.01 -1.15 -9.32
C LEU A 321 -5.50 -1.30 -9.40
N ASP A 322 -4.82 -1.67 -8.30
CA ASP A 322 -3.36 -1.75 -8.19
C ASP A 322 -2.68 -0.44 -8.63
N VAL A 323 -3.20 0.69 -8.13
CA VAL A 323 -2.66 2.03 -8.38
C VAL A 323 -2.10 2.61 -7.09
N ASP A 324 -0.94 3.27 -7.16
CA ASP A 324 -0.26 3.82 -5.99
C ASP A 324 -1.09 4.90 -5.27
N SER A 325 -1.76 5.78 -6.02
CA SER A 325 -2.70 6.78 -5.49
C SER A 325 -3.55 7.40 -6.59
N LEU A 326 -4.75 7.86 -6.24
CA LEU A 326 -5.58 8.72 -7.08
C LEU A 326 -5.14 10.19 -6.94
N PRO A 327 -5.51 11.10 -7.88
CA PRO A 327 -5.07 12.50 -7.85
C PRO A 327 -5.60 13.23 -6.63
N ASP A 328 -4.70 13.86 -5.84
CA ASP A 328 -5.04 14.63 -4.62
C ASP A 328 -5.98 13.84 -3.68
N ASP A 329 -5.64 12.60 -3.37
CA ASP A 329 -6.37 11.66 -2.53
C ASP A 329 -6.79 12.24 -1.17
N SER A 330 -6.01 13.16 -0.62
CA SER A 330 -6.33 13.88 0.62
C SER A 330 -7.53 14.86 0.50
N ALA A 331 -8.07 15.07 -0.70
CA ALA A 331 -9.18 16.00 -0.93
C ALA A 331 -10.57 15.34 -0.85
N TYR A 332 -10.65 14.03 -0.77
CA TYR A 332 -11.88 13.25 -0.75
C TYR A 332 -11.64 11.86 -0.13
N GLU A 333 -12.68 11.28 0.48
CA GLU A 333 -12.61 10.02 1.22
C GLU A 333 -13.29 8.86 0.47
N THR A 334 -14.15 9.16 -0.51
CA THR A 334 -15.00 8.16 -1.18
C THR A 334 -14.94 8.25 -2.70
N VAL A 335 -15.35 7.19 -3.38
CA VAL A 335 -15.47 7.14 -4.85
C VAL A 335 -16.38 8.25 -5.38
N ALA A 336 -17.49 8.55 -4.71
CA ALA A 336 -18.35 9.68 -5.03
C ALA A 336 -17.59 11.01 -4.93
N GLY A 337 -16.80 11.19 -3.88
CA GLY A 337 -15.92 12.35 -3.68
C GLY A 337 -14.89 12.48 -4.80
N PHE A 338 -14.22 11.40 -5.18
CA PHE A 338 -13.31 11.36 -6.32
C PHE A 338 -13.99 11.80 -7.62
N MET A 339 -15.20 11.28 -7.92
CA MET A 339 -15.94 11.68 -9.11
C MET A 339 -16.29 13.18 -9.09
N MET A 340 -16.72 13.71 -7.94
CA MET A 340 -17.00 15.14 -7.77
C MET A 340 -15.74 16.00 -7.93
N TYR A 341 -14.62 15.55 -7.35
CA TYR A 341 -13.34 16.23 -7.46
C TYR A 341 -12.87 16.33 -8.91
N MET A 342 -12.86 15.22 -9.63
CA MET A 342 -12.42 15.15 -11.03
C MET A 342 -13.33 15.93 -12.00
N LEU A 343 -14.64 15.85 -11.81
CA LEU A 343 -15.62 16.52 -12.68
C LEU A 343 -15.80 18.00 -12.36
N ARG A 344 -15.40 18.46 -11.16
CA ARG A 344 -15.59 19.83 -10.66
C ARG A 344 -17.06 20.31 -10.76
N LYS A 345 -18.00 19.39 -10.60
CA LYS A 345 -19.46 19.62 -10.62
C LYS A 345 -20.15 18.48 -9.87
N ILE A 346 -21.42 18.67 -9.54
CA ILE A 346 -22.27 17.56 -9.09
C ILE A 346 -22.41 16.57 -10.23
N PRO A 347 -21.96 15.32 -10.06
CA PRO A 347 -22.02 14.31 -11.11
C PRO A 347 -23.46 13.97 -11.50
N LYS A 348 -23.65 13.58 -12.77
CA LYS A 348 -24.93 13.07 -13.29
C LYS A 348 -24.70 11.72 -13.91
N ARG A 349 -25.77 10.95 -14.05
CA ARG A 349 -25.75 9.66 -14.79
C ARG A 349 -25.05 9.84 -16.12
N THR A 350 -24.17 8.91 -16.47
CA THR A 350 -23.32 8.88 -17.68
C THR A 350 -22.14 9.86 -17.70
N ASP A 351 -21.94 10.66 -16.67
CA ASP A 351 -20.70 11.42 -16.53
C ASP A 351 -19.52 10.45 -16.38
N ARG A 352 -18.38 10.79 -16.99
CA ARG A 352 -17.22 9.90 -17.07
C ARG A 352 -15.94 10.60 -16.71
N VAL A 353 -15.07 9.86 -16.04
CA VAL A 353 -13.69 10.23 -15.75
C VAL A 353 -12.78 9.13 -16.29
N VAL A 354 -11.61 9.51 -16.77
CA VAL A 354 -10.57 8.56 -17.20
C VAL A 354 -9.31 8.86 -16.43
N TYR A 355 -8.83 7.86 -15.70
CA TYR A 355 -7.59 7.96 -14.92
C TYR A 355 -6.92 6.60 -14.79
N GLY A 356 -5.58 6.55 -14.72
CA GLY A 356 -4.80 5.34 -14.45
C GLY A 356 -5.03 4.16 -15.42
N GLY A 357 -5.53 4.42 -16.62
CA GLY A 357 -5.91 3.35 -17.58
C GLY A 357 -7.31 2.79 -17.35
N TYR A 358 -8.09 3.37 -16.44
CA TYR A 358 -9.47 3.00 -16.14
C TYR A 358 -10.44 4.10 -16.51
N ARG A 359 -11.67 3.69 -16.83
CA ARG A 359 -12.81 4.57 -17.07
C ARG A 359 -13.80 4.39 -15.92
N PHE A 360 -14.13 5.49 -15.27
CA PHE A 360 -15.13 5.60 -14.23
C PHE A 360 -16.37 6.23 -14.83
N GLU A 361 -17.51 5.57 -14.76
CA GLU A 361 -18.79 6.06 -15.31
C GLU A 361 -19.87 6.03 -14.24
N VAL A 362 -20.49 7.16 -13.98
CA VAL A 362 -21.62 7.24 -13.03
C VAL A 362 -22.83 6.52 -13.59
N ILE A 363 -23.26 5.46 -12.92
CA ILE A 363 -24.40 4.65 -13.32
C ILE A 363 -25.68 5.14 -12.67
N ASP A 364 -25.63 5.39 -11.36
CA ASP A 364 -26.78 5.87 -10.61
C ASP A 364 -26.45 7.06 -9.71
N VAL A 365 -27.45 7.90 -9.50
CA VAL A 365 -27.39 9.10 -8.66
C VAL A 365 -28.71 9.23 -7.91
N ASP A 366 -28.64 9.25 -6.59
CA ASP A 366 -29.77 9.53 -5.71
C ASP A 366 -29.59 10.89 -5.01
N ASN A 367 -30.58 11.78 -5.10
CA ASN A 367 -30.61 13.10 -4.45
C ASN A 367 -29.30 13.91 -4.57
N ASN A 368 -28.65 13.93 -5.76
CA ASN A 368 -27.34 14.53 -6.03
C ASN A 368 -26.12 13.79 -5.45
N LYS A 369 -26.30 12.67 -4.78
CA LYS A 369 -25.25 11.76 -4.34
C LYS A 369 -25.01 10.71 -5.43
N VAL A 370 -23.76 10.45 -5.75
CA VAL A 370 -23.40 9.32 -6.63
C VAL A 370 -23.62 8.05 -5.83
N ASP A 371 -24.52 7.20 -6.32
CA ASP A 371 -24.85 5.93 -5.68
C ASP A 371 -23.97 4.82 -6.23
N GLN A 372 -23.84 4.72 -7.56
CA GLN A 372 -23.04 3.67 -8.18
C GLN A 372 -22.16 4.18 -9.31
N VAL A 373 -20.93 3.67 -9.35
CA VAL A 373 -19.92 3.95 -10.39
C VAL A 373 -19.46 2.66 -11.05
N LEU A 374 -19.47 2.62 -12.38
CA LEU A 374 -18.89 1.54 -13.15
C LEU A 374 -17.42 1.84 -13.45
N VAL A 375 -16.54 0.96 -13.02
CA VAL A 375 -15.10 1.04 -13.26
C VAL A 375 -14.70 -0.03 -14.27
N ALA A 376 -14.10 0.38 -15.38
CA ALA A 376 -13.71 -0.54 -16.44
C ALA A 376 -12.31 -0.20 -16.98
N ALA A 377 -11.46 -1.22 -17.15
CA ALA A 377 -10.16 -1.05 -17.77
C ALA A 377 -10.31 -0.62 -19.24
N ILE A 378 -9.54 0.38 -19.66
CA ILE A 378 -9.50 0.83 -21.05
C ILE A 378 -8.62 -0.14 -21.81
N LYS A 379 -9.22 -1.13 -22.49
CA LYS A 379 -8.49 -2.00 -23.41
C LYS A 379 -7.93 -1.12 -24.53
N PRO A 380 -6.60 -1.18 -24.85
CA PRO A 380 -6.09 -0.50 -26.04
C PRO A 380 -6.88 -1.00 -27.25
N ALA A 381 -7.43 -0.07 -28.03
CA ALA A 381 -8.20 -0.41 -29.23
C ALA A 381 -7.35 -1.31 -30.12
N VAL A 382 -7.72 -2.58 -30.22
CA VAL A 382 -7.13 -3.50 -31.21
C VAL A 382 -7.46 -2.89 -32.56
N ALA A 383 -6.45 -2.42 -33.27
CA ALA A 383 -6.57 -1.94 -34.64
C ALA A 383 -7.26 -3.05 -35.45
N LYS A 384 -8.43 -2.76 -36.00
CA LYS A 384 -9.13 -3.70 -36.90
C LYS A 384 -8.13 -4.13 -37.97
N PRO A 385 -8.01 -5.42 -38.29
CA PRO A 385 -7.16 -5.86 -39.38
C PRO A 385 -7.68 -5.22 -40.67
N THR A 386 -6.81 -4.47 -41.35
CA THR A 386 -7.05 -3.91 -42.67
C THR A 386 -7.24 -5.07 -43.61
N VAL A 387 -8.47 -5.28 -44.05
CA VAL A 387 -8.77 -6.20 -45.16
C VAL A 387 -8.15 -5.58 -46.41
N THR A 388 -7.08 -6.20 -46.89
CA THR A 388 -6.48 -5.91 -48.19
C THR A 388 -7.48 -6.26 -49.26
N ALA A 389 -8.16 -5.28 -49.81
CA ALA A 389 -8.91 -5.39 -51.08
C ALA A 389 -7.98 -5.01 -52.21
N THR A 390 -7.84 -5.93 -53.15
CA THR A 390 -7.21 -5.81 -54.46
C THR A 390 -7.76 -4.62 -55.25
N PRO A 391 -6.95 -3.95 -56.09
CA PRO A 391 -7.36 -2.72 -56.77
C PRO A 391 -8.23 -2.99 -57.97
N ARG A 392 -9.34 -2.26 -58.09
CA ARG A 392 -10.04 -2.05 -59.32
C ARG A 392 -10.16 -0.55 -59.56
N SER A 393 -9.66 -0.16 -60.73
CA SER A 393 -9.63 1.18 -61.30
C SER A 393 -11.00 1.83 -61.39
N GLU A 394 -11.12 3.11 -61.15
CA GLU A 394 -11.56 4.20 -62.01
C GLU A 394 -12.02 5.44 -61.23
N GLU A 395 -11.44 6.52 -61.63
CA GLU A 395 -11.67 7.94 -61.45
C GLU A 395 -13.04 8.42 -60.90
N HIS A 396 -13.02 9.29 -59.87
CA HIS A 396 -13.58 10.65 -59.99
C HIS A 396 -13.23 11.49 -58.73
N THR A 397 -12.70 12.66 -58.99
CA THR A 397 -12.39 13.78 -58.10
C THR A 397 -13.59 14.26 -57.29
N SER A 398 -13.37 14.46 -55.94
CA SER A 398 -13.89 15.62 -55.22
C SER A 398 -13.17 15.80 -53.89
N GLU A 399 -12.64 16.98 -53.71
CA GLU A 399 -11.95 17.48 -52.52
C GLU A 399 -12.85 17.44 -51.27
N LEU A 400 -12.34 16.90 -50.17
CA LEU A 400 -12.86 17.21 -48.85
C LEU A 400 -11.68 17.38 -47.90
N GLN A 401 -11.60 18.59 -47.38
CA GLN A 401 -10.59 19.11 -46.49
C GLN A 401 -10.51 18.30 -45.18
N SER A 402 -9.29 18.10 -44.71
CA SER A 402 -8.91 17.39 -43.50
C SER A 402 -9.19 18.24 -42.24
N PRO A 403 -9.59 17.63 -41.11
CA PRO A 403 -9.86 18.34 -39.84
C PRO A 403 -8.63 18.79 -39.06
N GLY A 404 -7.43 18.79 -39.64
CA GLY A 404 -6.18 19.11 -38.95
C GLY A 404 -5.92 20.60 -38.65
N ASP A 405 -6.67 21.51 -39.27
CA ASP A 405 -6.38 22.97 -39.21
C ASP A 405 -7.10 23.75 -38.09
N LEU A 406 -7.94 23.09 -37.32
CA LEU A 406 -8.70 23.75 -36.23
C LEU A 406 -7.99 23.77 -34.86
N VAL A 407 -6.95 22.96 -34.68
CA VAL A 407 -6.26 22.85 -33.38
C VAL A 407 -5.11 23.87 -33.23
N CYS A 408 -4.54 24.36 -34.34
CA CYS A 408 -3.46 25.32 -34.30
C CYS A 408 -3.87 26.79 -34.12
N ARG A 409 -5.17 27.12 -34.21
CA ARG A 409 -5.65 28.52 -34.07
C ARG A 409 -6.06 28.94 -32.64
N LEU A 410 -6.16 27.99 -31.69
CA LEU A 410 -6.56 28.27 -30.33
C LEU A 410 -5.38 28.44 -29.33
N LEU A 411 -4.13 28.31 -29.82
CA LEU A 411 -2.93 28.45 -28.98
C LEU A 411 -2.12 29.74 -29.23
N LEU A 412 -2.65 30.68 -30.04
CA LEU A 412 -1.97 31.95 -30.34
C LEU A 412 -2.71 33.24 -29.90
N GLU A 413 -3.79 33.10 -29.11
CA GLU A 413 -4.43 34.25 -28.46
C GLU A 413 -4.65 33.96 -26.97
N LYS A 414 -3.55 34.03 -26.21
CA LYS A 414 -3.52 34.55 -24.83
C LYS A 414 -2.09 34.84 -24.42
#